data_c11bc30c5d604c531443fd4c35593855
#
_entry.id   c11bc30c5d604c531443fd4c35593855
#
_cell.length_a   1.000
_cell.length_b   1.000
_cell.length_c   1.000
_cell.angle_alpha   90.00
_cell.angle_beta   90.00
_cell.angle_gamma   90.00
#
_symmetry.space_group_name_H-M   'P 1'
#
loop_
_entity.id
_entity.type
_entity.pdbx_description
1 polymer ?
#
loop_
_entity_poly.entity_id
_entity_poly.type
_entity_poly.pdbx_seq_one_letter_code
_entity_poly.pdbx_strand_id
1 'polypeptide(L)'
;RDSSTSRGLGDVYKRQIHSLQNKDLSLVHAMIPLGSCTMKLNSTSSMNMLSFPEYHAIHPFVPLDQVQGYQTLIKELEDDLAKLTGFAAVSLQPNSGAQGEFAGLSVIRAYFDAQGQQHRHVCLIPTSAHGTNPASAVMAGMKVVSVKTLPDGTIDLDDLREKAEKHKDVLAASMITEPGTTGIYFPKIKEAISIVHEFGGQVYLDGANLQAQVGVTNPVVMGADVTHLNLHKTFSIPVSYTHLRAHET
;
A
#
# COMPACT_ATOMS: atom_id res chain seq x y z
N ARG A 1 -51.47 22.64 11.51
CA ARG A 1 -50.05 23.03 11.73
C ARG A 1 -49.25 22.53 10.54
N ASP A 2 -48.71 23.46 9.83
CA ASP A 2 -48.15 23.28 8.50
C ASP A 2 -46.88 22.43 8.55
N SER A 3 -46.94 21.20 8.06
CA SER A 3 -45.80 20.30 7.92
C SER A 3 -44.82 20.74 6.80
N SER A 4 -45.15 21.88 6.14
CA SER A 4 -44.33 22.40 5.03
C SER A 4 -43.03 23.07 5.50
N THR A 5 -42.99 23.63 6.71
CA THR A 5 -41.82 24.34 7.24
C THR A 5 -40.66 23.42 7.59
N SER A 6 -40.93 22.22 8.06
CA SER A 6 -39.87 21.26 8.36
C SER A 6 -39.26 20.65 7.10
N ARG A 7 -40.02 20.45 6.04
CA ARG A 7 -39.53 20.02 4.73
C ARG A 7 -38.68 21.10 4.08
N GLY A 8 -39.08 22.38 4.20
CA GLY A 8 -38.33 23.51 3.66
C GLY A 8 -36.95 23.66 4.26
N LEU A 9 -36.77 23.48 5.59
CA LEU A 9 -35.47 23.50 6.26
C LEU A 9 -34.57 22.34 5.80
N GLY A 10 -35.12 21.12 5.71
CA GLY A 10 -34.35 19.98 5.20
C GLY A 10 -33.83 20.18 3.77
N ASP A 11 -34.62 20.80 2.90
CA ASP A 11 -34.22 21.12 1.54
C ASP A 11 -33.19 22.25 1.47
N VAL A 12 -33.23 23.22 2.37
CA VAL A 12 -32.22 24.28 2.47
C VAL A 12 -30.88 23.67 2.91
N TYR A 13 -30.87 22.83 3.93
CA TYR A 13 -29.63 22.14 4.37
C TYR A 13 -29.05 21.25 3.27
N LYS A 14 -29.87 20.47 2.58
CA LYS A 14 -29.42 19.65 1.44
C LYS A 14 -28.79 20.49 0.35
N ARG A 15 -29.41 21.60 -0.03
CA ARG A 15 -28.85 22.51 -1.03
C ARG A 15 -27.56 23.17 -0.59
N GLN A 16 -27.43 23.54 0.70
CA GLN A 16 -26.21 24.11 1.24
C GLN A 16 -25.09 23.07 1.25
N ILE A 17 -25.36 21.84 1.70
CA ILE A 17 -24.39 20.74 1.70
C ILE A 17 -23.94 20.44 0.26
N HIS A 18 -24.87 20.32 -0.69
CA HIS A 18 -24.53 20.12 -2.10
C HIS A 18 -23.73 21.28 -2.69
N SER A 19 -24.06 22.51 -2.32
CA SER A 19 -23.30 23.69 -2.76
C SER A 19 -21.86 23.67 -2.23
N LEU A 20 -21.65 23.22 -1.00
CA LEU A 20 -20.30 23.05 -0.42
C LEU A 20 -19.56 21.88 -1.06
N GLN A 21 -20.24 20.76 -1.23
CA GLN A 21 -19.68 19.55 -1.87
C GLN A 21 -19.20 19.84 -3.29
N ASN A 22 -19.95 20.63 -4.06
CA ASN A 22 -19.63 21.00 -5.44
C ASN A 22 -18.43 21.97 -5.55
N LYS A 23 -17.93 22.51 -4.43
CA LYS A 23 -16.70 23.32 -4.40
C LYS A 23 -15.45 22.47 -4.26
N ASP A 24 -15.59 21.21 -3.88
CA ASP A 24 -14.47 20.28 -3.74
C ASP A 24 -14.34 19.41 -5.01
N LEU A 25 -13.12 18.90 -5.23
CA LEU A 25 -12.88 17.94 -6.29
C LEU A 25 -13.57 16.60 -5.96
N SER A 26 -14.30 16.07 -6.93
CA SER A 26 -15.00 14.80 -6.80
C SER A 26 -14.76 13.94 -8.02
N LEU A 27 -14.57 12.64 -7.82
CA LEU A 27 -14.48 11.63 -8.89
C LEU A 27 -15.74 11.54 -9.75
N VAL A 28 -16.88 12.11 -9.29
CA VAL A 28 -18.11 12.17 -10.06
C VAL A 28 -18.08 13.28 -11.13
N HIS A 29 -17.26 14.32 -10.90
CA HIS A 29 -17.24 15.52 -11.74
C HIS A 29 -15.89 15.81 -12.38
N ALA A 30 -14.80 15.25 -11.87
CA ALA A 30 -13.45 15.57 -12.33
C ALA A 30 -12.50 14.37 -12.22
N MET A 31 -11.50 14.35 -13.09
CA MET A 31 -10.32 13.50 -12.91
C MET A 31 -9.44 14.09 -11.82
N ILE A 32 -9.14 13.32 -10.79
CA ILE A 32 -8.27 13.74 -9.70
C ILE A 32 -6.84 13.39 -10.09
N PRO A 33 -5.89 14.36 -10.11
CA PRO A 33 -4.51 14.11 -10.55
C PRO A 33 -3.76 13.07 -9.72
N LEU A 34 -4.10 12.90 -8.44
CA LEU A 34 -3.54 11.93 -7.52
C LEU A 34 -4.66 11.21 -6.78
N GLY A 35 -5.33 10.29 -7.48
CA GLY A 35 -6.57 9.67 -7.00
C GLY A 35 -6.40 8.53 -6.01
N SER A 36 -5.23 7.88 -5.97
CA SER A 36 -5.05 6.64 -5.19
C SER A 36 -5.12 6.85 -3.67
N CYS A 37 -4.73 8.01 -3.17
CA CYS A 37 -4.77 8.36 -1.75
C CYS A 37 -6.12 8.96 -1.30
N THR A 38 -6.99 9.28 -2.24
CA THR A 38 -8.20 10.05 -2.00
C THR A 38 -9.45 9.31 -2.45
N MET A 39 -9.53 8.01 -2.14
CA MET A 39 -10.73 7.21 -2.40
C MET A 39 -11.92 7.82 -1.66
N LYS A 40 -12.72 8.59 -2.40
CA LYS A 40 -13.87 9.34 -1.87
C LYS A 40 -15.19 8.56 -1.99
N LEU A 41 -15.21 7.51 -2.80
CA LEU A 41 -16.40 6.73 -3.07
C LEU A 41 -16.36 5.45 -2.24
N ASN A 42 -17.33 5.34 -1.32
CA ASN A 42 -17.51 4.14 -0.50
C ASN A 42 -18.79 3.41 -0.92
N SER A 43 -18.73 2.09 -0.91
CA SER A 43 -19.93 1.27 -1.11
C SER A 43 -20.88 1.42 0.07
N THR A 44 -22.15 1.74 -0.21
CA THR A 44 -23.19 1.77 0.82
C THR A 44 -23.35 0.44 1.54
N SER A 45 -23.22 -0.67 0.82
CA SER A 45 -23.27 -2.02 1.39
C SER A 45 -22.13 -2.27 2.38
N SER A 46 -20.90 -1.85 2.05
CA SER A 46 -19.76 -1.96 2.95
C SER A 46 -19.91 -1.08 4.19
N MET A 47 -20.46 0.13 4.04
CA MET A 47 -20.76 1.01 5.17
C MET A 47 -21.82 0.40 6.10
N ASN A 48 -22.80 -0.30 5.53
CA ASN A 48 -23.87 -0.93 6.32
C ASN A 48 -23.33 -2.04 7.25
N MET A 49 -22.33 -2.78 6.80
CA MET A 49 -21.69 -3.84 7.62
C MET A 49 -21.05 -3.28 8.89
N LEU A 50 -20.50 -2.06 8.83
CA LEU A 50 -19.91 -1.39 10.00
C LEU A 50 -20.95 -0.96 11.04
N SER A 51 -22.24 -0.91 10.70
CA SER A 51 -23.30 -0.49 11.60
C SER A 51 -23.79 -1.60 12.54
N PHE A 52 -23.37 -2.86 12.32
CA PHE A 52 -23.76 -3.97 13.18
C PHE A 52 -23.05 -3.89 14.53
N PRO A 53 -23.81 -3.81 15.66
CA PRO A 53 -23.23 -3.71 17.00
C PRO A 53 -22.27 -4.84 17.34
N GLU A 54 -22.52 -6.03 16.81
CA GLU A 54 -21.71 -7.23 16.99
C GLU A 54 -20.29 -7.06 16.48
N TYR A 55 -20.06 -6.14 15.56
CA TYR A 55 -18.73 -5.82 15.01
C TYR A 55 -18.13 -4.58 15.68
N HIS A 56 -18.84 -3.46 15.72
CA HIS A 56 -18.21 -2.20 16.14
C HIS A 56 -18.16 -1.99 17.67
N ALA A 57 -18.98 -2.72 18.45
CA ALA A 57 -19.05 -2.56 19.90
C ALA A 57 -18.03 -3.41 20.67
N ILE A 58 -17.18 -4.16 19.99
CA ILE A 58 -16.18 -5.02 20.62
C ILE A 58 -14.94 -4.20 20.99
N HIS A 59 -14.45 -4.35 22.22
CA HIS A 59 -13.25 -3.68 22.68
C HIS A 59 -11.99 -4.32 22.05
N PRO A 60 -10.96 -3.54 21.63
CA PRO A 60 -9.76 -4.08 21.01
C PRO A 60 -8.98 -5.09 21.86
N PHE A 61 -9.08 -5.02 23.19
CA PHE A 61 -8.41 -5.94 24.12
C PHE A 61 -9.35 -6.99 24.73
N VAL A 62 -10.43 -7.31 24.03
CA VAL A 62 -11.31 -8.41 24.44
C VAL A 62 -10.53 -9.73 24.40
N PRO A 63 -10.79 -10.69 25.33
CA PRO A 63 -10.18 -12.01 25.28
C PRO A 63 -10.46 -12.74 23.97
N LEU A 64 -9.45 -13.44 23.44
CA LEU A 64 -9.52 -14.06 22.12
C LEU A 64 -10.61 -15.13 21.98
N ASP A 65 -10.93 -15.82 23.06
CA ASP A 65 -12.02 -16.81 23.11
C ASP A 65 -13.42 -16.20 22.90
N GLN A 66 -13.56 -14.89 23.07
CA GLN A 66 -14.82 -14.16 22.87
C GLN A 66 -14.96 -13.55 21.48
N VAL A 67 -13.94 -13.66 20.62
CA VAL A 67 -13.89 -13.03 19.29
C VAL A 67 -13.53 -14.01 18.17
N GLN A 68 -13.97 -15.24 18.26
CA GLN A 68 -13.68 -16.28 17.26
C GLN A 68 -14.10 -15.87 15.84
N GLY A 69 -15.23 -15.17 15.71
CA GLY A 69 -15.69 -14.65 14.42
C GLY A 69 -14.71 -13.67 13.79
N TYR A 70 -14.10 -12.77 14.58
CA TYR A 70 -13.04 -11.88 14.08
C TYR A 70 -11.77 -12.63 13.68
N GLN A 71 -11.38 -13.65 14.47
CA GLN A 71 -10.21 -14.47 14.11
C GLN A 71 -10.44 -15.21 12.79
N THR A 72 -11.62 -15.75 12.57
CA THR A 72 -12.00 -16.40 11.30
C THR A 72 -11.94 -15.41 10.16
N LEU A 73 -12.56 -14.24 10.29
CA LEU A 73 -12.58 -13.18 9.28
C LEU A 73 -11.16 -12.72 8.91
N ILE A 74 -10.32 -12.46 9.92
CA ILE A 74 -8.91 -12.06 9.70
C ILE A 74 -8.16 -13.16 8.95
N LYS A 75 -8.29 -14.41 9.40
CA LYS A 75 -7.59 -15.54 8.79
C LYS A 75 -8.03 -15.77 7.34
N GLU A 76 -9.32 -15.74 7.07
CA GLU A 76 -9.85 -15.88 5.72
C GLU A 76 -9.34 -14.77 4.79
N LEU A 77 -9.32 -13.52 5.27
CA LEU A 77 -8.80 -12.40 4.50
C LEU A 77 -7.29 -12.52 4.23
N GLU A 78 -6.50 -12.93 5.23
CA GLU A 78 -5.06 -13.20 5.04
C GLU A 78 -4.84 -14.30 3.99
N ASP A 79 -5.60 -15.38 4.05
CA ASP A 79 -5.52 -16.50 3.10
C ASP A 79 -5.93 -16.09 1.68
N ASP A 80 -6.97 -15.27 1.54
CA ASP A 80 -7.41 -14.78 0.23
C ASP A 80 -6.42 -13.79 -0.37
N LEU A 81 -5.85 -12.90 0.43
CA LEU A 81 -4.79 -12.00 -0.01
C LEU A 81 -3.50 -12.75 -0.38
N ALA A 82 -3.15 -13.79 0.37
CA ALA A 82 -2.02 -14.67 0.04
C ALA A 82 -2.22 -15.37 -1.31
N LYS A 83 -3.41 -15.93 -1.56
CA LYS A 83 -3.75 -16.55 -2.85
C LYS A 83 -3.70 -15.54 -4.00
N LEU A 84 -4.23 -14.34 -3.77
CA LEU A 84 -4.29 -13.27 -4.78
C LEU A 84 -2.90 -12.79 -5.21
N THR A 85 -1.99 -12.67 -4.26
CA THR A 85 -0.65 -12.11 -4.46
C THR A 85 0.43 -13.16 -4.73
N GLY A 86 0.15 -14.42 -4.39
CA GLY A 86 1.07 -15.54 -4.49
C GLY A 86 2.04 -15.67 -3.31
N PHE A 87 1.99 -14.77 -2.32
CA PHE A 87 2.86 -14.86 -1.15
C PHE A 87 2.47 -16.01 -0.22
N ALA A 88 3.47 -16.51 0.52
CA ALA A 88 3.28 -17.59 1.48
C ALA A 88 2.46 -17.17 2.71
N ALA A 89 2.50 -15.90 3.09
CA ALA A 89 1.77 -15.35 4.22
C ALA A 89 1.50 -13.86 4.05
N VAL A 90 0.45 -13.39 4.71
CA VAL A 90 0.04 -11.99 4.79
C VAL A 90 -0.19 -11.62 6.25
N SER A 91 0.07 -10.37 6.61
CA SER A 91 -0.24 -9.81 7.92
C SER A 91 -1.12 -8.58 7.75
N LEU A 92 -2.19 -8.49 8.52
CA LEU A 92 -3.10 -7.34 8.57
C LEU A 92 -2.75 -6.34 9.68
N GLN A 93 -1.58 -6.48 10.33
CA GLN A 93 -1.16 -5.61 11.44
C GLN A 93 -0.84 -4.15 11.02
N PRO A 94 -0.17 -3.87 9.89
CA PRO A 94 0.09 -2.50 9.48
C PRO A 94 -1.20 -1.72 9.21
N ASN A 95 -1.29 -0.50 9.73
CA ASN A 95 -2.48 0.35 9.60
C ASN A 95 -2.45 1.32 8.42
N SER A 96 -1.31 1.41 7.74
CA SER A 96 -1.11 2.31 6.58
C SER A 96 -0.07 1.75 5.62
N GLY A 97 0.00 2.32 4.41
CA GLY A 97 1.05 1.96 3.44
C GLY A 97 2.44 2.17 3.99
N ALA A 98 2.71 3.31 4.62
CA ALA A 98 4.01 3.60 5.23
C ALA A 98 4.39 2.63 6.36
N GLN A 99 3.42 2.19 7.18
CA GLN A 99 3.67 1.13 8.17
C GLN A 99 3.92 -0.22 7.50
N GLY A 100 3.24 -0.52 6.40
CA GLY A 100 3.51 -1.70 5.59
C GLY A 100 4.90 -1.67 4.97
N GLU A 101 5.34 -0.51 4.47
CA GLU A 101 6.71 -0.32 3.97
C GLU A 101 7.74 -0.60 5.08
N PHE A 102 7.58 0.04 6.23
CA PHE A 102 8.47 -0.16 7.38
C PHE A 102 8.49 -1.62 7.85
N ALA A 103 7.30 -2.24 7.98
CA ALA A 103 7.19 -3.65 8.40
C ALA A 103 7.89 -4.58 7.41
N GLY A 104 7.64 -4.43 6.10
CA GLY A 104 8.26 -5.28 5.08
C GLY A 104 9.78 -5.11 5.01
N LEU A 105 10.30 -3.89 5.12
CA LEU A 105 11.74 -3.66 5.18
C LEU A 105 12.36 -4.20 6.48
N SER A 106 11.62 -4.14 7.59
CA SER A 106 12.05 -4.76 8.85
C SER A 106 12.11 -6.29 8.75
N VAL A 107 11.18 -6.90 8.02
CA VAL A 107 11.22 -8.35 7.71
C VAL A 107 12.48 -8.69 6.90
N ILE A 108 12.83 -7.89 5.89
CA ILE A 108 14.08 -8.08 5.13
C ILE A 108 15.31 -7.95 6.04
N ARG A 109 15.32 -6.98 6.95
CA ARG A 109 16.40 -6.85 7.94
C ARG A 109 16.50 -8.07 8.84
N ALA A 110 15.38 -8.51 9.40
CA ALA A 110 15.34 -9.70 10.25
C ALA A 110 15.77 -10.98 9.52
N TYR A 111 15.43 -11.09 8.24
CA TYR A 111 15.90 -12.18 7.38
C TYR A 111 17.44 -12.24 7.31
N PHE A 112 18.10 -11.11 7.05
CA PHE A 112 19.55 -11.05 7.01
C PHE A 112 20.19 -11.21 8.39
N ASP A 113 19.57 -10.66 9.43
CA ASP A 113 20.04 -10.83 10.80
C ASP A 113 20.05 -12.31 11.22
N ALA A 114 18.99 -13.04 10.87
CA ALA A 114 18.87 -14.47 11.13
C ALA A 114 19.94 -15.31 10.40
N GLN A 115 20.48 -14.80 9.30
CA GLN A 115 21.56 -15.45 8.54
C GLN A 115 22.98 -14.97 8.94
N GLY A 116 23.09 -14.13 9.97
CA GLY A 116 24.39 -13.56 10.38
C GLY A 116 24.91 -12.49 9.41
N GLN A 117 24.04 -11.89 8.58
CA GLN A 117 24.40 -10.91 7.56
C GLN A 117 23.95 -9.48 7.93
N GLN A 118 24.13 -9.08 9.19
CA GLN A 118 23.75 -7.76 9.73
C GLN A 118 24.41 -6.60 8.98
N HIS A 119 25.52 -6.84 8.30
CA HIS A 119 26.24 -5.86 7.49
C HIS A 119 25.46 -5.42 6.24
N ARG A 120 24.46 -6.19 5.78
CA ARG A 120 23.60 -5.82 4.65
C ARG A 120 22.59 -4.76 5.08
N HIS A 121 22.77 -3.54 4.58
CA HIS A 121 21.96 -2.39 4.97
C HIS A 121 21.72 -1.38 3.86
N VAL A 122 22.16 -1.64 2.62
CA VAL A 122 21.92 -0.77 1.48
C VAL A 122 20.59 -1.13 0.82
N CYS A 123 19.77 -0.10 0.53
CA CYS A 123 18.53 -0.21 -0.21
C CYS A 123 18.61 0.63 -1.49
N LEU A 124 18.45 -0.02 -2.65
CA LEU A 124 18.40 0.64 -3.96
C LEU A 124 16.97 1.12 -4.23
N ILE A 125 16.80 2.40 -4.57
CA ILE A 125 15.47 2.99 -4.79
C ILE A 125 15.50 3.83 -6.05
N PRO A 126 14.62 3.56 -7.06
CA PRO A 126 14.50 4.40 -8.25
C PRO A 126 14.12 5.84 -7.90
N THR A 127 14.63 6.80 -8.64
CA THR A 127 14.33 8.23 -8.43
C THR A 127 12.87 8.59 -8.67
N SER A 128 12.12 7.74 -9.37
CA SER A 128 10.67 7.86 -9.58
C SER A 128 9.83 7.28 -8.43
N ALA A 129 10.45 6.68 -7.41
CA ALA A 129 9.73 6.09 -6.28
C ALA A 129 8.95 7.14 -5.48
N HIS A 130 7.89 6.70 -4.82
CA HIS A 130 7.15 7.55 -3.89
C HIS A 130 8.07 8.03 -2.76
N GLY A 131 7.89 9.27 -2.30
CA GLY A 131 8.73 9.87 -1.25
C GLY A 131 8.76 9.11 0.07
N THR A 132 7.74 8.29 0.36
CA THR A 132 7.71 7.44 1.55
C THR A 132 8.71 6.28 1.48
N ASN A 133 9.06 5.79 0.29
CA ASN A 133 9.97 4.66 0.14
C ASN A 133 11.36 4.94 0.75
N PRO A 134 12.07 6.03 0.39
CA PRO A 134 13.34 6.33 1.03
C PRO A 134 13.20 6.64 2.52
N ALA A 135 12.11 7.27 2.95
CA ALA A 135 11.86 7.55 4.37
C ALA A 135 11.71 6.25 5.18
N SER A 136 10.91 5.30 4.69
CA SER A 136 10.72 4.00 5.32
C SER A 136 12.01 3.18 5.36
N ALA A 137 12.83 3.25 4.30
CA ALA A 137 14.14 2.58 4.26
C ALA A 137 15.08 3.12 5.35
N VAL A 138 15.15 4.43 5.51
CA VAL A 138 15.94 5.08 6.57
C VAL A 138 15.42 4.70 7.96
N MET A 139 14.10 4.69 8.16
CA MET A 139 13.49 4.25 9.43
C MET A 139 13.82 2.78 9.76
N ALA A 140 13.91 1.91 8.76
CA ALA A 140 14.33 0.53 8.93
C ALA A 140 15.85 0.36 9.12
N GLY A 141 16.61 1.45 9.25
CA GLY A 141 18.06 1.44 9.43
C GLY A 141 18.85 1.12 8.16
N MET A 142 18.26 1.33 6.99
CA MET A 142 18.92 1.13 5.71
C MET A 142 19.50 2.43 5.16
N LYS A 143 20.59 2.30 4.39
CA LYS A 143 21.20 3.38 3.62
C LYS A 143 20.61 3.39 2.22
N VAL A 144 19.97 4.48 1.85
CA VAL A 144 19.36 4.63 0.52
C VAL A 144 20.44 4.97 -0.52
N VAL A 145 20.40 4.26 -1.63
CA VAL A 145 21.16 4.54 -2.85
C VAL A 145 20.17 4.70 -4.01
N SER A 146 20.14 5.87 -4.61
CA SER A 146 19.20 6.17 -5.71
C SER A 146 19.64 5.49 -7.00
N VAL A 147 18.67 4.90 -7.72
CA VAL A 147 18.84 4.36 -9.08
C VAL A 147 18.15 5.31 -10.06
N LYS A 148 18.79 5.54 -11.20
CA LYS A 148 18.27 6.44 -12.23
C LYS A 148 16.98 5.89 -12.84
N THR A 149 16.09 6.83 -13.18
CA THR A 149 14.90 6.57 -13.98
C THR A 149 15.13 7.21 -15.36
N LEU A 150 14.82 6.48 -16.41
CA LEU A 150 14.92 6.95 -17.79
C LEU A 150 13.82 7.98 -18.13
N PRO A 151 13.97 8.77 -19.19
CA PRO A 151 12.98 9.77 -19.60
C PRO A 151 11.58 9.20 -19.89
N ASP A 152 11.51 7.92 -20.25
CA ASP A 152 10.25 7.20 -20.46
C ASP A 152 9.59 6.72 -19.16
N GLY A 153 10.20 6.99 -18.00
CA GLY A 153 9.70 6.62 -16.68
C GLY A 153 10.10 5.20 -16.22
N THR A 154 10.88 4.46 -17.01
CA THR A 154 11.36 3.13 -16.65
C THR A 154 12.65 3.19 -15.83
N ILE A 155 12.99 2.09 -15.16
CA ILE A 155 14.24 1.97 -14.39
C ILE A 155 15.42 1.79 -15.36
N ASP A 156 16.48 2.55 -15.14
CA ASP A 156 17.76 2.37 -15.84
C ASP A 156 18.45 1.10 -15.32
N LEU A 157 18.39 0.02 -16.11
CA LEU A 157 18.93 -1.28 -15.72
C LEU A 157 20.46 -1.29 -15.64
N ASP A 158 21.14 -0.49 -16.43
CA ASP A 158 22.60 -0.41 -16.41
C ASP A 158 23.05 0.28 -15.11
N ASP A 159 22.41 1.38 -14.73
CA ASP A 159 22.65 2.06 -13.46
C ASP A 159 22.27 1.19 -12.26
N LEU A 160 21.16 0.40 -12.36
CA LEU A 160 20.77 -0.56 -11.34
C LEU A 160 21.85 -1.63 -11.13
N ARG A 161 22.34 -2.23 -12.21
CA ARG A 161 23.38 -3.26 -12.18
C ARG A 161 24.69 -2.73 -11.62
N GLU A 162 25.15 -1.57 -12.09
CA GLU A 162 26.36 -0.91 -11.59
C GLU A 162 26.30 -0.71 -10.07
N LYS A 163 25.15 -0.21 -9.57
CA LYS A 163 24.97 0.06 -8.15
C LYS A 163 24.81 -1.20 -7.32
N ALA A 164 24.10 -2.21 -7.83
CA ALA A 164 23.97 -3.51 -7.17
C ALA A 164 25.34 -4.18 -7.04
N GLU A 165 26.14 -4.20 -8.09
CA GLU A 165 27.51 -4.75 -8.07
C GLU A 165 28.42 -3.97 -7.11
N LYS A 166 28.40 -2.65 -7.16
CA LYS A 166 29.17 -1.77 -6.27
C LYS A 166 28.87 -2.00 -4.80
N HIS A 167 27.65 -2.36 -4.48
CA HIS A 167 27.19 -2.53 -3.11
C HIS A 167 26.90 -4.00 -2.74
N LYS A 168 27.30 -4.98 -3.56
CA LYS A 168 26.94 -6.40 -3.43
C LYS A 168 27.14 -6.98 -2.02
N ASP A 169 28.21 -6.58 -1.34
CA ASP A 169 28.53 -7.11 -0.01
C ASP A 169 27.59 -6.58 1.09
N VAL A 170 26.98 -5.42 0.86
CA VAL A 170 26.11 -4.70 1.82
C VAL A 170 24.69 -4.48 1.31
N LEU A 171 24.37 -4.97 0.12
CA LEU A 171 23.04 -4.84 -0.48
C LEU A 171 22.02 -5.67 0.29
N ALA A 172 21.06 -5.00 0.91
CA ALA A 172 19.95 -5.64 1.59
C ALA A 172 18.71 -5.71 0.71
N ALA A 173 18.34 -4.60 0.08
CA ALA A 173 17.07 -4.53 -0.65
C ALA A 173 17.10 -3.61 -1.85
N SER A 174 16.12 -3.79 -2.73
CA SER A 174 15.63 -2.75 -3.64
C SER A 174 14.14 -2.55 -3.42
N MET A 175 13.68 -1.29 -3.37
CA MET A 175 12.25 -0.95 -3.36
C MET A 175 11.83 -0.49 -4.74
N ILE A 176 10.91 -1.21 -5.34
CA ILE A 176 10.39 -0.94 -6.69
C ILE A 176 8.87 -0.80 -6.62
N THR A 177 8.32 0.18 -7.32
CA THR A 177 6.86 0.35 -7.48
C THR A 177 6.44 -0.17 -8.84
N GLU A 178 5.46 -1.07 -8.90
CA GLU A 178 4.97 -1.63 -10.15
C GLU A 178 3.43 -1.77 -10.15
N PRO A 179 2.71 -1.23 -11.14
CA PRO A 179 3.17 -0.22 -12.13
C PRO A 179 3.79 1.00 -11.46
N GLY A 180 4.72 1.65 -12.16
CA GLY A 180 5.45 2.80 -11.63
C GLY A 180 4.57 3.98 -11.22
N THR A 181 5.10 4.91 -10.43
CA THR A 181 4.38 6.13 -10.00
C THR A 181 3.93 7.01 -11.17
N THR A 182 4.56 6.87 -12.32
CA THR A 182 4.19 7.52 -13.59
C THR A 182 3.03 6.83 -14.32
N GLY A 183 2.53 5.70 -13.81
CA GLY A 183 1.49 4.90 -14.43
C GLY A 183 1.98 3.93 -15.51
N ILE A 184 3.29 3.80 -15.67
CA ILE A 184 3.89 2.92 -16.68
C ILE A 184 4.15 1.55 -16.08
N TYR A 185 3.74 0.50 -16.79
CA TYR A 185 4.14 -0.88 -16.51
C TYR A 185 5.53 -1.13 -17.10
N PHE A 186 6.47 -1.56 -16.28
CA PHE A 186 7.84 -1.77 -16.71
C PHE A 186 8.01 -3.17 -17.34
N PRO A 187 8.16 -3.29 -18.68
CA PRO A 187 8.21 -4.59 -19.33
C PRO A 187 9.39 -5.47 -18.88
N LYS A 188 10.45 -4.85 -18.38
CA LYS A 188 11.66 -5.53 -17.90
C LYS A 188 11.72 -5.67 -16.38
N ILE A 189 10.58 -5.63 -15.69
CA ILE A 189 10.53 -5.71 -14.21
C ILE A 189 11.23 -6.98 -13.69
N LYS A 190 11.03 -8.11 -14.33
CA LYS A 190 11.68 -9.39 -13.95
C LYS A 190 13.19 -9.33 -14.09
N GLU A 191 13.70 -8.64 -15.11
CA GLU A 191 15.15 -8.44 -15.30
C GLU A 191 15.69 -7.56 -14.16
N ALA A 192 15.01 -6.45 -13.84
CA ALA A 192 15.40 -5.59 -12.72
C ALA A 192 15.44 -6.35 -11.39
N ILE A 193 14.44 -7.17 -11.12
CA ILE A 193 14.38 -8.00 -9.91
C ILE A 193 15.52 -9.03 -9.91
N SER A 194 15.76 -9.69 -11.03
CA SER A 194 16.85 -10.68 -11.17
C SER A 194 18.22 -10.05 -10.90
N ILE A 195 18.47 -8.82 -11.35
CA ILE A 195 19.72 -8.10 -11.04
C ILE A 195 19.91 -7.97 -9.53
N VAL A 196 18.88 -7.59 -8.79
CA VAL A 196 19.00 -7.44 -7.33
C VAL A 196 19.28 -8.76 -6.65
N HIS A 197 18.59 -9.83 -7.06
CA HIS A 197 18.82 -11.18 -6.52
C HIS A 197 20.21 -11.73 -6.86
N GLU A 198 20.72 -11.46 -8.06
CA GLU A 198 22.09 -11.87 -8.50
C GLU A 198 23.15 -11.36 -7.52
N PHE A 199 22.97 -10.17 -6.96
CA PHE A 199 23.88 -9.57 -5.99
C PHE A 199 23.45 -9.79 -4.52
N GLY A 200 22.51 -10.71 -4.28
CA GLY A 200 22.12 -11.19 -2.95
C GLY A 200 21.16 -10.26 -2.18
N GLY A 201 20.60 -9.24 -2.83
CA GLY A 201 19.56 -8.40 -2.23
C GLY A 201 18.16 -9.03 -2.32
N GLN A 202 17.22 -8.54 -1.53
CA GLN A 202 15.80 -8.86 -1.59
C GLN A 202 15.02 -7.76 -2.29
N VAL A 203 13.90 -8.09 -2.92
CA VAL A 203 13.07 -7.09 -3.61
C VAL A 203 11.78 -6.84 -2.85
N TYR A 204 11.65 -5.61 -2.40
CA TYR A 204 10.40 -5.07 -1.88
C TYR A 204 9.62 -4.43 -3.04
N LEU A 205 8.45 -4.97 -3.37
CA LEU A 205 7.55 -4.39 -4.35
C LEU A 205 6.52 -3.50 -3.64
N ASP A 206 6.50 -2.20 -3.95
CA ASP A 206 5.46 -1.31 -3.47
C ASP A 206 4.13 -1.66 -4.15
N GLY A 207 3.20 -2.19 -3.37
CA GLY A 207 1.91 -2.70 -3.81
C GLY A 207 0.79 -1.65 -3.82
N ALA A 208 1.12 -0.35 -3.78
CA ALA A 208 0.13 0.72 -3.84
C ALA A 208 -0.77 0.65 -5.10
N ASN A 209 -0.25 0.10 -6.19
CA ASN A 209 -0.93 -0.03 -7.48
C ASN A 209 -1.40 -1.47 -7.78
N LEU A 210 -1.59 -2.30 -6.75
CA LEU A 210 -2.00 -3.71 -6.90
C LEU A 210 -3.27 -3.88 -7.74
N GLN A 211 -4.20 -2.92 -7.77
CA GLN A 211 -5.41 -3.01 -8.59
C GLN A 211 -5.13 -3.19 -10.09
N ALA A 212 -3.97 -2.71 -10.57
CA ALA A 212 -3.58 -2.92 -11.97
C ALA A 212 -3.03 -4.33 -12.25
N GLN A 213 -2.78 -5.11 -11.21
CA GLN A 213 -2.21 -6.45 -11.29
C GLN A 213 -3.25 -7.54 -11.08
N VAL A 214 -4.27 -7.27 -10.25
CA VAL A 214 -5.29 -8.26 -9.85
C VAL A 214 -5.96 -8.90 -11.07
N GLY A 215 -5.93 -10.25 -11.12
CA GLY A 215 -6.51 -11.02 -12.20
C GLY A 215 -5.69 -11.09 -13.49
N VAL A 216 -4.57 -10.35 -13.58
CA VAL A 216 -3.67 -10.33 -14.75
C VAL A 216 -2.29 -10.90 -14.40
N THR A 217 -1.75 -10.49 -13.27
CA THR A 217 -0.45 -10.94 -12.73
C THR A 217 -0.46 -10.82 -11.21
N ASN A 218 0.66 -11.16 -10.56
CA ASN A 218 0.84 -10.93 -9.13
C ASN A 218 2.31 -10.64 -8.81
N PRO A 219 2.60 -10.06 -7.62
CA PRO A 219 3.96 -9.70 -7.22
C PRO A 219 4.96 -10.85 -7.24
N VAL A 220 4.55 -12.03 -6.78
CA VAL A 220 5.44 -13.21 -6.72
C VAL A 220 5.84 -13.71 -8.09
N VAL A 221 4.93 -13.69 -9.07
CA VAL A 221 5.24 -14.06 -10.47
C VAL A 221 6.25 -13.09 -11.10
N MET A 222 6.31 -11.85 -10.61
CA MET A 222 7.34 -10.89 -11.02
C MET A 222 8.69 -11.17 -10.35
N GLY A 223 8.69 -11.84 -9.19
CA GLY A 223 9.88 -12.18 -8.41
C GLY A 223 10.03 -11.38 -7.10
N ALA A 224 9.01 -10.65 -6.67
CA ALA A 224 9.06 -9.90 -5.42
C ALA A 224 9.12 -10.81 -4.20
N ASP A 225 9.93 -10.45 -3.21
CA ASP A 225 10.10 -11.18 -1.95
C ASP A 225 9.15 -10.67 -0.86
N VAL A 226 8.89 -9.36 -0.85
CA VAL A 226 7.99 -8.69 0.10
C VAL A 226 7.19 -7.60 -0.61
N THR A 227 5.96 -7.39 -0.17
CA THR A 227 5.10 -6.29 -0.64
C THR A 227 4.25 -5.76 0.51
N HIS A 228 3.79 -4.53 0.40
CA HIS A 228 2.61 -4.08 1.12
C HIS A 228 1.44 -3.92 0.18
N LEU A 229 0.24 -3.99 0.71
CA LEU A 229 -1.00 -3.79 -0.01
C LEU A 229 -1.76 -2.62 0.60
N ASN A 230 -2.28 -1.74 -0.25
CA ASN A 230 -3.22 -0.72 0.16
C ASN A 230 -4.64 -1.20 -0.14
N LEU A 231 -5.29 -1.85 0.82
CA LEU A 231 -6.63 -2.41 0.64
C LEU A 231 -7.64 -1.33 0.27
N HIS A 232 -7.48 -0.11 0.78
CA HIS A 232 -8.31 1.05 0.46
C HIS A 232 -8.12 1.62 -0.95
N LYS A 233 -7.07 1.20 -1.66
CA LYS A 233 -6.82 1.58 -3.07
C LYS A 233 -7.29 0.50 -4.04
N THR A 234 -7.08 -0.76 -3.68
CA THR A 234 -7.39 -1.92 -4.53
C THR A 234 -8.81 -2.43 -4.33
N PHE A 235 -9.32 -2.38 -3.10
CA PHE A 235 -10.65 -2.87 -2.73
C PHE A 235 -11.52 -1.73 -2.21
N SER A 236 -12.82 -1.99 -2.06
CA SER A 236 -13.75 -1.06 -1.44
C SER A 236 -13.66 -1.17 0.08
N ILE A 237 -13.02 -0.22 0.71
CA ILE A 237 -12.99 -0.12 2.17
C ILE A 237 -13.74 1.14 2.58
N PRO A 238 -14.77 1.05 3.43
CA PRO A 238 -15.37 2.22 4.03
C PRO A 238 -14.36 2.91 4.94
N VAL A 239 -14.32 4.24 4.88
CA VAL A 239 -13.55 5.07 5.82
C VAL A 239 -12.02 5.05 5.64
N SER A 240 -11.53 5.08 4.45
CA SER A 240 -10.14 5.43 4.26
C SER A 240 -10.02 6.96 4.21
N TYR A 241 -9.40 7.67 5.01
CA TYR A 241 -9.10 9.12 4.94
C TYR A 241 -10.21 10.13 5.29
N THR A 242 -11.44 9.73 5.58
CA THR A 242 -12.47 10.70 5.96
C THR A 242 -12.46 11.07 7.44
N HIS A 243 -11.98 10.18 8.31
CA HIS A 243 -11.98 10.39 9.76
C HIS A 243 -10.63 10.17 10.45
N LEU A 244 -9.65 9.58 9.79
CA LEU A 244 -8.42 9.13 10.40
C LEU A 244 -7.18 9.66 9.69
N ARG A 245 -7.07 10.98 9.62
CA ARG A 245 -5.79 11.61 9.30
C ARG A 245 -4.84 11.68 10.49
N ALA A 246 -5.15 10.99 11.58
CA ALA A 246 -4.29 10.97 12.75
C ALA A 246 -2.90 10.36 12.49
N HIS A 247 -2.75 9.59 11.43
CA HIS A 247 -1.46 9.05 10.99
C HIS A 247 -0.66 10.00 10.09
N GLU A 248 -1.26 11.11 9.63
CA GLU A 248 -0.57 12.15 8.87
C GLU A 248 -0.11 13.32 9.76
N THR A 249 -0.52 13.34 11.00
CA THR A 249 -0.12 14.31 12.01
C THR A 249 0.91 13.74 12.95
#